data_ba7eeaffb37bdfc3015bc7559d154b7b
#
_entry.id   ba7eeaffb37bdfc3015bc7559d154b7b
#
_cell.length_a   1.000
_cell.length_b   1.000
_cell.length_c   1.000
_cell.angle_alpha   90.00
_cell.angle_beta   90.00
_cell.angle_gamma   90.00
#
_symmetry.space_group_name_H-M   'P 1'
#
loop_
_entity.id
_entity.type
_entity.pdbx_description
1 polymer ?
#
loop_
_entity_poly.entity_id
_entity_poly.type
_entity_poly.pdbx_seq_one_letter_code
_entity_poly.pdbx_strand_id
1 'polypeptide(L)'
;MKSLVGIVLLLAGFGIPQLLRAQTLPDDKQAAQPRKRGGIFTLYALDPLARNLCFSDGKEGMAFVSNQWENRCSDLNYSLAGNGSLVTGIELNRVAAIVDLGTPNDLRGRYGYDDAENGGVGFASLRLDGDKIMVLQDNSDPVKVTWQPLKEASQLAEVKSSANAPIKLGHIYLVRIADSRDKSFLTNVKLMVIAYRPDEAVTLRWELL
;
A
#
# COMPACT_ATOMS: atom_id res chain seq x y z
N MET A 1 32.25 22.54 -81.55
CA MET A 1 33.16 23.65 -81.19
C MET A 1 32.95 24.00 -79.72
N LYS A 2 34.06 24.14 -79.04
CA LYS A 2 34.24 24.60 -77.63
C LYS A 2 34.17 23.50 -76.56
N SER A 3 35.33 23.09 -76.23
CA SER A 3 35.93 22.38 -75.13
C SER A 3 35.66 23.18 -73.81
N LEU A 4 35.36 22.47 -72.73
CA LEU A 4 35.52 23.01 -71.37
C LEU A 4 36.06 21.93 -70.45
N VAL A 5 37.24 22.23 -69.97
CA VAL A 5 38.09 21.44 -69.08
C VAL A 5 37.50 21.52 -67.69
N GLY A 6 37.18 20.43 -67.04
CA GLY A 6 36.75 20.35 -65.68
C GLY A 6 37.91 19.95 -64.74
N ILE A 7 38.21 20.80 -63.82
CA ILE A 7 39.23 20.66 -62.77
C ILE A 7 38.70 19.69 -61.70
N VAL A 8 39.42 18.59 -61.47
CA VAL A 8 39.19 17.70 -60.35
C VAL A 8 39.96 18.23 -59.11
N LEU A 9 39.24 18.65 -58.09
CA LEU A 9 39.79 19.03 -56.79
C LEU A 9 39.74 17.79 -55.88
N LEU A 10 40.89 17.21 -55.62
CA LEU A 10 41.11 16.18 -54.63
C LEU A 10 41.17 16.82 -53.24
N LEU A 11 40.13 16.69 -52.44
CA LEU A 11 40.16 17.04 -51.02
C LEU A 11 40.56 15.81 -50.22
N ALA A 12 41.79 15.83 -49.73
CA ALA A 12 42.30 14.85 -48.76
C ALA A 12 41.59 15.11 -47.38
N GLY A 13 40.67 14.25 -47.02
CA GLY A 13 40.02 14.27 -45.74
C GLY A 13 40.93 13.67 -44.65
N PHE A 14 41.46 14.50 -43.79
CA PHE A 14 42.11 14.07 -42.54
C PHE A 14 41.05 13.47 -41.60
N GLY A 15 41.01 12.16 -41.49
CA GLY A 15 40.23 11.46 -40.49
C GLY A 15 40.83 11.65 -39.11
N ILE A 16 40.11 12.39 -38.27
CA ILE A 16 40.39 12.49 -36.83
C ILE A 16 39.76 11.27 -36.16
N PRO A 17 40.53 10.37 -35.50
CA PRO A 17 39.93 9.30 -34.73
C PRO A 17 39.19 9.93 -33.53
N GLN A 18 37.86 9.92 -33.54
CA GLN A 18 37.05 10.18 -32.33
C GLN A 18 37.28 9.03 -31.36
N LEU A 19 38.07 9.29 -30.33
CA LEU A 19 38.14 8.49 -29.13
C LEU A 19 36.75 8.50 -28.51
N LEU A 20 35.97 7.44 -28.71
CA LEU A 20 34.78 7.12 -27.94
C LEU A 20 35.19 6.96 -26.47
N ARG A 21 35.11 8.05 -25.70
CA ARG A 21 35.11 7.97 -24.26
C ARG A 21 33.84 7.22 -23.87
N ALA A 22 34.00 5.98 -23.45
CA ALA A 22 32.97 5.27 -22.73
C ALA A 22 32.66 6.10 -21.47
N GLN A 23 31.55 6.81 -21.49
CA GLN A 23 30.99 7.38 -20.27
C GLN A 23 30.53 6.20 -19.41
N THR A 24 31.31 5.86 -18.42
CA THR A 24 30.84 5.03 -17.29
C THR A 24 29.69 5.79 -16.66
N LEU A 25 28.46 5.29 -16.92
CA LEU A 25 27.28 5.69 -16.14
C LEU A 25 27.62 5.51 -14.66
N PRO A 26 27.38 6.50 -13.81
CA PRO A 26 27.52 6.32 -12.38
C PRO A 26 26.61 5.16 -11.97
N ASP A 27 27.21 4.22 -11.25
CA ASP A 27 26.52 3.07 -10.66
C ASP A 27 25.58 3.62 -9.58
N ASP A 28 24.37 4.04 -10.00
CA ASP A 28 23.31 4.50 -9.13
C ASP A 28 22.78 3.29 -8.36
N LYS A 29 23.60 2.79 -7.43
CA LYS A 29 23.14 2.01 -6.29
C LYS A 29 22.43 2.94 -5.31
N GLN A 30 21.48 3.70 -5.79
CA GLN A 30 20.47 4.26 -4.95
C GLN A 30 19.68 3.09 -4.39
N ALA A 31 19.98 2.71 -3.14
CA ALA A 31 19.26 1.69 -2.42
C ALA A 31 17.77 2.05 -2.57
N ALA A 32 17.04 1.23 -3.36
CA ALA A 32 15.64 1.46 -3.63
C ALA A 32 14.95 1.51 -2.27
N GLN A 33 14.50 2.69 -1.85
CA GLN A 33 13.67 2.80 -0.68
C GLN A 33 12.51 1.81 -0.85
N PRO A 34 12.21 0.98 0.14
CA PRO A 34 11.14 0.02 0.02
C PRO A 34 9.88 0.80 -0.33
N ARG A 35 9.38 0.59 -1.55
CA ARG A 35 8.14 1.24 -1.99
C ARG A 35 7.07 0.82 -1.02
N LYS A 36 6.46 1.77 -0.33
CA LYS A 36 5.28 1.51 0.48
C LYS A 36 4.27 0.78 -0.40
N ARG A 37 3.95 -0.46 -0.05
CA ARG A 37 2.93 -1.22 -0.77
C ARG A 37 1.58 -0.71 -0.33
N GLY A 38 0.76 -0.34 -1.27
CA GLY A 38 -0.57 0.18 -1.00
C GLY A 38 -1.33 0.41 -2.31
N GLY A 39 -2.61 0.70 -2.20
CA GLY A 39 -3.46 0.91 -3.35
C GLY A 39 -4.92 1.19 -3.00
N ILE A 40 -5.74 1.14 -4.02
CA ILE A 40 -7.20 1.18 -3.91
C ILE A 40 -7.74 -0.14 -4.43
N PHE A 41 -8.65 -0.75 -3.70
CA PHE A 41 -9.30 -2.00 -4.08
C PHE A 41 -10.78 -1.97 -3.74
N THR A 42 -11.61 -2.54 -4.61
CA THR A 42 -13.04 -2.70 -4.35
C THR A 42 -13.35 -4.16 -4.09
N LEU A 43 -13.90 -4.43 -2.91
CA LEU A 43 -14.40 -5.74 -2.53
C LEU A 43 -15.89 -5.82 -2.84
N TYR A 44 -16.34 -6.91 -3.46
CA TYR A 44 -17.75 -7.15 -3.82
C TYR A 44 -18.30 -8.32 -3.01
N ALA A 45 -19.42 -8.11 -2.31
CA ALA A 45 -19.99 -9.08 -1.38
C ALA A 45 -20.35 -10.43 -2.04
N LEU A 46 -20.85 -10.38 -3.26
CA LEU A 46 -21.34 -11.56 -3.99
C LEU A 46 -20.35 -12.15 -4.99
N ASP A 47 -19.21 -11.50 -5.20
CA ASP A 47 -18.15 -11.99 -6.08
C ASP A 47 -17.16 -12.83 -5.29
N PRO A 48 -17.10 -14.15 -5.47
CA PRO A 48 -16.21 -15.01 -4.69
C PRO A 48 -14.74 -14.73 -4.95
N LEU A 49 -14.35 -14.11 -6.07
CA LEU A 49 -12.98 -13.68 -6.34
C LEU A 49 -12.71 -12.34 -5.68
N ALA A 50 -13.50 -11.34 -6.02
CA ALA A 50 -13.25 -9.95 -5.64
C ALA A 50 -13.77 -9.59 -4.24
N ARG A 51 -14.31 -10.51 -3.45
CA ARG A 51 -14.61 -10.26 -2.03
C ARG A 51 -13.41 -10.40 -1.10
N ASN A 52 -12.28 -10.87 -1.60
CA ASN A 52 -11.05 -11.09 -0.84
C ASN A 52 -9.92 -10.24 -1.40
N LEU A 53 -9.13 -9.65 -0.51
CA LEU A 53 -7.92 -8.89 -0.85
C LEU A 53 -6.70 -9.54 -0.21
N CYS A 54 -5.64 -9.70 -1.01
CA CYS A 54 -4.31 -10.07 -0.57
C CYS A 54 -3.44 -8.81 -0.43
N PHE A 55 -2.89 -8.55 0.74
CA PHE A 55 -2.02 -7.38 0.94
C PHE A 55 -0.61 -7.54 0.38
N SER A 56 -0.20 -8.77 0.08
CA SER A 56 1.15 -9.01 -0.43
C SER A 56 1.33 -8.48 -1.87
N ASP A 57 0.27 -8.51 -2.68
CA ASP A 57 0.30 -8.07 -4.08
C ASP A 57 -0.84 -7.10 -4.47
N GLY A 58 -1.78 -6.84 -3.56
CA GLY A 58 -2.90 -5.93 -3.78
C GLY A 58 -3.96 -6.47 -4.75
N LYS A 59 -4.04 -7.78 -4.92
CA LYS A 59 -4.98 -8.44 -5.84
C LYS A 59 -6.03 -9.25 -5.08
N GLU A 60 -6.94 -9.85 -5.86
CA GLU A 60 -7.94 -10.77 -5.34
C GLU A 60 -7.25 -11.93 -4.61
N GLY A 61 -7.74 -12.23 -3.42
CA GLY A 61 -7.21 -13.31 -2.59
C GLY A 61 -7.61 -14.71 -3.07
N MET A 62 -8.63 -14.82 -3.91
CA MET A 62 -9.10 -16.07 -4.51
C MET A 62 -8.80 -16.09 -6.00
N ALA A 63 -8.56 -17.29 -6.54
CA ALA A 63 -8.45 -17.52 -7.97
C ALA A 63 -9.32 -18.73 -8.38
N PHE A 64 -9.76 -18.75 -9.63
CA PHE A 64 -10.42 -19.91 -10.22
C PHE A 64 -9.47 -20.54 -11.24
N VAL A 65 -8.87 -21.66 -10.87
CA VAL A 65 -7.85 -22.34 -11.66
C VAL A 65 -8.28 -23.79 -11.88
N SER A 66 -8.20 -24.25 -13.14
CA SER A 66 -8.53 -25.65 -13.49
C SER A 66 -9.87 -26.15 -12.94
N ASN A 67 -10.91 -25.30 -13.04
CA ASN A 67 -12.26 -25.56 -12.52
C ASN A 67 -12.35 -25.69 -10.99
N GLN A 68 -11.37 -25.19 -10.25
CA GLN A 68 -11.38 -25.18 -8.78
C GLN A 68 -11.12 -23.80 -8.22
N TRP A 69 -11.69 -23.53 -7.06
CA TRP A 69 -11.40 -22.34 -6.29
C TRP A 69 -10.11 -22.55 -5.51
N GLU A 70 -9.14 -21.69 -5.75
CA GLU A 70 -7.87 -21.68 -5.00
C GLU A 70 -7.80 -20.43 -4.13
N ASN A 71 -7.58 -20.63 -2.84
CA ASN A 71 -7.25 -19.54 -1.94
C ASN A 71 -5.76 -19.22 -2.10
N ARG A 72 -5.46 -18.06 -2.66
CA ARG A 72 -4.08 -17.57 -2.82
C ARG A 72 -3.60 -16.86 -1.56
N CYS A 73 -4.47 -16.01 -1.02
CA CYS A 73 -4.18 -15.16 0.12
C CYS A 73 -5.44 -14.35 0.44
N SER A 74 -6.10 -14.64 1.54
CA SER A 74 -7.32 -13.92 1.94
C SER A 74 -7.07 -13.15 3.23
N ASP A 75 -6.25 -12.09 3.12
CA ASP A 75 -5.89 -11.25 4.27
C ASP A 75 -7.08 -10.43 4.77
N LEU A 76 -7.90 -9.93 3.85
CA LEU A 76 -9.11 -9.18 4.16
C LEU A 76 -10.28 -9.68 3.31
N ASN A 77 -11.44 -9.81 3.91
CA ASN A 77 -12.67 -10.23 3.26
C ASN A 77 -13.80 -9.24 3.56
N TYR A 78 -14.72 -9.09 2.61
CA TYR A 78 -15.96 -8.34 2.81
C TYR A 78 -17.15 -9.27 2.87
N SER A 79 -17.95 -9.12 3.92
CA SER A 79 -19.25 -9.83 4.08
C SER A 79 -19.15 -11.36 4.06
N LEU A 80 -18.04 -11.95 4.55
CA LEU A 80 -17.83 -13.40 4.57
C LEU A 80 -19.03 -14.18 5.18
N ALA A 81 -19.64 -13.61 6.20
CA ALA A 81 -20.79 -14.20 6.90
C ALA A 81 -22.13 -13.55 6.52
N GLY A 82 -22.18 -12.76 5.45
CA GLY A 82 -23.40 -12.04 5.04
C GLY A 82 -23.79 -10.90 5.97
N ASN A 83 -22.86 -10.42 6.81
CA ASN A 83 -23.12 -9.40 7.84
C ASN A 83 -22.62 -7.99 7.48
N GLY A 84 -22.17 -7.79 6.22
CA GLY A 84 -21.71 -6.49 5.76
C GLY A 84 -20.49 -5.93 6.50
N SER A 85 -19.62 -6.79 7.04
CA SER A 85 -18.43 -6.38 7.79
C SER A 85 -17.14 -6.68 7.04
N LEU A 86 -16.06 -5.99 7.42
CA LEU A 86 -14.69 -6.38 7.11
C LEU A 86 -14.28 -7.52 8.04
N VAL A 87 -13.69 -8.58 7.48
CA VAL A 87 -13.21 -9.74 8.22
C VAL A 87 -11.77 -10.02 7.84
N THR A 88 -10.92 -10.35 8.82
CA THR A 88 -9.49 -10.67 8.62
C THR A 88 -9.09 -11.85 9.50
N GLY A 89 -7.93 -12.48 9.23
CA GLY A 89 -7.44 -13.64 9.97
C GLY A 89 -8.18 -14.92 9.67
N ILE A 90 -8.82 -15.04 8.50
CA ILE A 90 -9.64 -16.21 8.11
C ILE A 90 -8.83 -17.37 7.56
N GLU A 91 -7.56 -17.16 7.24
CA GLU A 91 -6.68 -18.23 6.76
C GLU A 91 -6.22 -19.14 7.88
N LEU A 92 -5.87 -20.38 7.50
CA LEU A 92 -5.37 -21.37 8.44
C LEU A 92 -4.10 -20.85 9.13
N ASN A 93 -4.07 -20.95 10.45
CA ASN A 93 -3.00 -20.48 11.34
C ASN A 93 -2.86 -18.95 11.43
N ARG A 94 -3.68 -18.18 10.73
CA ARG A 94 -3.70 -16.72 10.87
C ARG A 94 -4.49 -16.32 12.12
N VAL A 95 -3.98 -15.31 12.78
CA VAL A 95 -4.65 -14.59 13.86
C VAL A 95 -4.59 -13.11 13.55
N ALA A 96 -5.64 -12.38 13.88
CA ALA A 96 -5.74 -10.99 13.49
C ALA A 96 -6.41 -10.12 14.55
N ALA A 97 -6.18 -8.83 14.44
CA ALA A 97 -6.94 -7.78 15.11
C ALA A 97 -7.29 -6.69 14.09
N ILE A 98 -8.45 -6.09 14.26
CA ILE A 98 -8.89 -4.92 13.50
C ILE A 98 -9.43 -3.87 14.47
N VAL A 99 -8.94 -2.64 14.33
CA VAL A 99 -9.29 -1.51 15.20
C VAL A 99 -9.80 -0.36 14.36
N ASP A 100 -10.99 0.13 14.68
CA ASP A 100 -11.57 1.33 14.08
C ASP A 100 -10.95 2.57 14.73
N LEU A 101 -10.18 3.33 13.96
CA LEU A 101 -9.54 4.56 14.42
C LEU A 101 -10.46 5.79 14.32
N GLY A 102 -11.66 5.62 13.77
CA GLY A 102 -12.56 6.73 13.46
C GLY A 102 -12.20 7.44 12.15
N THR A 103 -12.74 8.63 12.00
CA THR A 103 -12.49 9.48 10.83
C THR A 103 -11.17 10.25 10.95
N PRO A 104 -10.65 10.83 9.86
CA PRO A 104 -9.51 11.75 9.92
C PRO A 104 -9.70 12.90 10.93
N ASN A 105 -10.93 13.42 11.06
CA ASN A 105 -11.24 14.48 12.03
C ASN A 105 -11.14 13.98 13.47
N ASP A 106 -11.55 12.73 13.72
CA ASP A 106 -11.40 12.12 15.06
C ASP A 106 -9.94 11.97 15.44
N LEU A 107 -9.10 11.53 14.48
CA LEU A 107 -7.65 11.43 14.68
C LEU A 107 -7.00 12.80 14.86
N ARG A 108 -7.42 13.80 14.08
CA ARG A 108 -6.96 15.18 14.25
C ARG A 108 -7.32 15.68 15.66
N GLY A 109 -8.54 15.47 16.10
CA GLY A 109 -8.98 15.87 17.45
C GLY A 109 -8.17 15.21 18.56
N ARG A 110 -7.77 13.93 18.39
CA ARG A 110 -7.00 13.20 19.40
C ARG A 110 -5.50 13.48 19.38
N TYR A 111 -4.92 13.67 18.18
CA TYR A 111 -3.48 13.72 17.97
C TYR A 111 -2.98 15.05 17.42
N GLY A 112 -3.88 15.92 16.98
CA GLY A 112 -3.55 17.26 16.49
C GLY A 112 -2.75 17.25 15.19
N TYR A 113 -2.86 16.22 14.35
CA TYR A 113 -2.08 16.16 13.10
C TYR A 113 -2.82 16.78 11.91
N ASP A 114 -2.07 17.38 11.02
CA ASP A 114 -2.56 17.81 9.71
C ASP A 114 -2.09 16.84 8.62
N ASP A 115 -3.02 16.40 7.77
CA ASP A 115 -2.80 15.37 6.76
C ASP A 115 -2.37 15.92 5.40
N ALA A 116 -2.04 17.19 5.33
CA ALA A 116 -1.76 17.90 4.08
C ALA A 116 -0.55 17.31 3.31
N GLU A 117 0.37 16.65 3.97
CA GLU A 117 1.60 16.15 3.35
C GLU A 117 1.45 14.85 2.57
N ASN A 118 0.37 14.09 2.75
CA ASN A 118 0.25 12.76 2.16
C ASN A 118 -0.59 12.71 0.89
N GLY A 119 -0.87 13.85 0.27
CA GLY A 119 -1.47 13.93 -1.07
C GLY A 119 -2.86 13.32 -1.19
N GLY A 120 -3.44 12.91 -0.09
CA GLY A 120 -4.75 12.30 -0.04
C GLY A 120 -5.47 12.75 1.21
N VAL A 121 -6.52 13.47 1.00
CA VAL A 121 -7.40 13.96 2.06
C VAL A 121 -7.70 12.83 3.05
N GLY A 122 -7.16 12.95 4.26
CA GLY A 122 -7.62 12.20 5.39
C GLY A 122 -7.13 10.78 5.58
N PHE A 123 -6.03 10.36 4.96
CA PHE A 123 -5.45 9.04 5.22
C PHE A 123 -4.29 9.15 6.22
N ALA A 124 -4.56 8.86 7.48
CA ALA A 124 -3.67 9.07 8.63
C ALA A 124 -2.19 8.76 8.35
N SER A 125 -1.30 9.66 8.79
CA SER A 125 0.14 9.42 8.77
C SER A 125 0.50 8.50 9.94
N LEU A 126 0.69 7.22 9.63
CA LEU A 126 1.14 6.19 10.55
C LEU A 126 2.45 5.59 10.06
N ARG A 127 3.32 5.21 10.99
CA ARG A 127 4.55 4.46 10.70
C ARG A 127 4.86 3.46 11.79
N LEU A 128 5.67 2.46 11.45
CA LEU A 128 6.30 1.59 12.44
C LEU A 128 7.60 2.24 12.97
N ASP A 129 7.81 2.11 14.27
CA ASP A 129 9.05 2.43 14.95
C ASP A 129 9.37 1.27 15.90
N GLY A 130 10.17 0.32 15.42
CA GLY A 130 10.26 -1.01 16.01
C GLY A 130 8.88 -1.69 16.00
N ASP A 131 8.43 -2.13 17.17
CA ASP A 131 7.12 -2.78 17.34
C ASP A 131 5.97 -1.80 17.59
N LYS A 132 6.27 -0.50 17.67
CA LYS A 132 5.30 0.54 17.99
C LYS A 132 4.75 1.17 16.72
N ILE A 133 3.43 1.37 16.70
CA ILE A 133 2.78 2.18 15.67
C ILE A 133 2.71 3.61 16.18
N MET A 134 3.31 4.49 15.39
CA MET A 134 3.40 5.92 15.68
C MET A 134 2.44 6.67 14.78
N VAL A 135 1.83 7.71 15.30
CA VAL A 135 1.01 8.67 14.57
C VAL A 135 1.70 10.01 14.51
N LEU A 136 1.63 10.68 13.37
CA LEU A 136 2.14 12.02 13.19
C LEU A 136 1.38 12.95 14.13
N GLN A 137 2.11 13.74 14.90
CA GLN A 137 1.55 14.85 15.67
C GLN A 137 1.52 16.10 14.80
N ASP A 138 0.62 17.04 15.10
CA ASP A 138 0.52 18.31 14.40
C ASP A 138 1.88 18.98 14.24
N ASN A 139 2.14 19.44 13.03
CA ASN A 139 3.36 20.12 12.63
C ASN A 139 3.03 21.54 12.18
N SER A 140 2.73 22.39 13.13
CA SER A 140 2.75 23.84 12.88
C SER A 140 4.15 24.35 12.45
N ASP A 141 5.20 23.55 12.70
CA ASP A 141 6.57 23.80 12.27
C ASP A 141 7.02 22.70 11.28
N PRO A 142 7.13 22.99 9.97
CA PRO A 142 7.54 22.01 8.97
C PRO A 142 8.96 21.43 9.17
N VAL A 143 9.75 22.02 10.06
CA VAL A 143 11.11 21.56 10.39
C VAL A 143 11.10 20.51 11.50
N LYS A 144 10.04 20.44 12.32
CA LYS A 144 9.96 19.53 13.48
C LYS A 144 8.81 18.54 13.34
N VAL A 145 9.02 17.52 12.53
CA VAL A 145 8.07 16.39 12.44
C VAL A 145 8.13 15.61 13.75
N THR A 146 7.07 15.70 14.55
CA THR A 146 6.95 14.94 15.79
C THR A 146 6.01 13.74 15.62
N TRP A 147 6.41 12.63 16.20
CA TRP A 147 5.66 11.39 16.19
C TRP A 147 5.35 10.98 17.62
N GLN A 148 4.15 10.48 17.84
CA GLN A 148 3.74 9.98 19.15
C GLN A 148 3.15 8.57 19.01
N PRO A 149 3.20 7.74 20.06
CA PRO A 149 2.59 6.42 20.03
C PRO A 149 1.09 6.49 19.78
N LEU A 150 0.60 5.67 18.85
CA LEU A 150 -0.82 5.49 18.62
C LEU A 150 -1.41 4.69 19.78
N LYS A 151 -2.29 5.28 20.58
CA LYS A 151 -2.87 4.64 21.78
C LYS A 151 -3.71 3.41 21.42
N GLU A 152 -4.48 3.50 20.35
CA GLU A 152 -5.36 2.44 19.87
C GLU A 152 -4.57 1.19 19.40
N ALA A 153 -3.26 1.35 19.10
CA ALA A 153 -2.42 0.23 18.72
C ALA A 153 -2.30 -0.86 19.82
N SER A 154 -2.54 -0.51 21.09
CA SER A 154 -2.58 -1.49 22.18
C SER A 154 -3.66 -2.56 21.96
N GLN A 155 -4.78 -2.21 21.32
CA GLN A 155 -5.88 -3.13 21.01
C GLN A 155 -5.47 -4.19 19.96
N LEU A 156 -4.43 -3.93 19.16
CA LEU A 156 -3.90 -4.92 18.20
C LEU A 156 -3.14 -6.06 18.87
N ALA A 157 -2.85 -5.98 20.15
CA ALA A 157 -2.27 -7.09 20.91
C ALA A 157 -3.29 -8.23 21.15
N GLU A 158 -4.58 -7.91 21.10
CA GLU A 158 -5.67 -8.86 21.29
C GLU A 158 -6.03 -9.56 19.97
N VAL A 159 -5.09 -10.34 19.44
CA VAL A 159 -5.33 -11.10 18.20
C VAL A 159 -6.27 -12.29 18.46
N LYS A 160 -7.16 -12.54 17.49
CA LYS A 160 -8.13 -13.65 17.51
C LYS A 160 -7.97 -14.49 16.24
N SER A 161 -8.55 -15.68 16.24
CA SER A 161 -8.57 -16.55 15.05
C SER A 161 -9.29 -15.93 13.86
N SER A 162 -10.20 -14.98 14.12
CA SER A 162 -10.73 -14.05 13.14
C SER A 162 -11.14 -12.77 13.84
N ALA A 163 -10.97 -11.64 13.18
CA ALA A 163 -11.40 -10.33 13.65
C ALA A 163 -12.34 -9.71 12.62
N ASN A 164 -13.35 -9.01 13.08
CA ASN A 164 -14.29 -8.30 12.22
C ASN A 164 -14.52 -6.86 12.71
N ALA A 165 -14.90 -6.00 11.80
CA ALA A 165 -15.32 -4.63 12.11
C ALA A 165 -16.48 -4.22 11.20
N PRO A 166 -17.48 -3.48 11.73
CA PRO A 166 -18.52 -2.89 10.91
C PRO A 166 -17.92 -1.85 9.97
N ILE A 167 -18.47 -1.77 8.75
CA ILE A 167 -17.99 -0.80 7.76
C ILE A 167 -18.64 0.55 8.02
N LYS A 168 -17.80 1.59 8.10
CA LYS A 168 -18.23 2.97 8.19
C LYS A 168 -17.49 3.81 7.17
N LEU A 169 -18.24 4.53 6.33
CA LEU A 169 -17.67 5.40 5.30
C LEU A 169 -16.78 6.48 5.94
N GLY A 170 -15.60 6.69 5.35
CA GLY A 170 -14.62 7.67 5.81
C GLY A 170 -13.81 7.24 7.04
N HIS A 171 -14.10 6.09 7.65
CA HIS A 171 -13.32 5.60 8.78
C HIS A 171 -12.00 4.95 8.34
N ILE A 172 -11.01 5.10 9.20
CA ILE A 172 -9.69 4.49 9.08
C ILE A 172 -9.63 3.32 10.04
N TYR A 173 -9.14 2.20 9.54
CA TYR A 173 -8.94 0.98 10.33
C TYR A 173 -7.46 0.62 10.35
N LEU A 174 -7.06 0.05 11.44
CA LEU A 174 -5.74 -0.56 11.58
C LEU A 174 -5.92 -2.07 11.73
N VAL A 175 -5.25 -2.83 10.87
CA VAL A 175 -5.30 -4.27 10.84
C VAL A 175 -3.94 -4.84 11.17
N ARG A 176 -3.89 -5.83 12.04
CA ARG A 176 -2.72 -6.67 12.30
C ARG A 176 -3.06 -8.10 11.96
N ILE A 177 -2.19 -8.74 11.18
CA ILE A 177 -2.28 -10.17 10.86
C ILE A 177 -0.96 -10.81 11.26
N ALA A 178 -1.04 -11.87 12.03
CA ALA A 178 0.10 -12.67 12.45
C ALA A 178 -0.16 -14.15 12.14
N ASP A 179 0.89 -14.96 12.10
CA ASP A 179 0.76 -16.40 11.98
C ASP A 179 1.06 -17.06 13.32
N SER A 180 0.20 -17.98 13.76
CA SER A 180 0.35 -18.66 15.05
C SER A 180 1.53 -19.63 15.06
N ARG A 181 1.97 -20.12 13.89
CA ARG A 181 3.08 -21.07 13.72
C ARG A 181 4.36 -20.38 13.27
N ASP A 182 4.25 -19.39 12.36
CA ASP A 182 5.40 -18.62 11.88
C ASP A 182 5.46 -17.26 12.59
N LYS A 183 6.29 -17.17 13.61
CA LYS A 183 6.46 -15.94 14.41
C LYS A 183 7.14 -14.81 13.66
N SER A 184 7.74 -15.07 12.50
CA SER A 184 8.33 -14.03 11.65
C SER A 184 7.29 -13.33 10.78
N PHE A 185 6.11 -13.96 10.58
CA PHE A 185 5.04 -13.35 9.81
C PHE A 185 4.24 -12.36 10.66
N LEU A 186 4.37 -11.10 10.33
CA LEU A 186 3.60 -10.02 10.92
C LEU A 186 3.32 -8.96 9.86
N THR A 187 2.05 -8.66 9.65
CA THR A 187 1.61 -7.63 8.71
C THR A 187 0.75 -6.61 9.44
N ASN A 188 1.10 -5.34 9.33
CA ASN A 188 0.29 -4.22 9.80
C ASN A 188 -0.15 -3.40 8.60
N VAL A 189 -1.45 -3.11 8.52
CA VAL A 189 -2.06 -2.41 7.39
C VAL A 189 -2.97 -1.31 7.93
N LYS A 190 -2.90 -0.14 7.36
CA LYS A 190 -3.95 0.86 7.54
C LYS A 190 -4.90 0.83 6.33
N LEU A 191 -6.18 0.93 6.61
CA LEU A 191 -7.26 0.95 5.63
C LEU A 191 -8.09 2.21 5.81
N MET A 192 -8.68 2.73 4.74
CA MET A 192 -9.72 3.76 4.78
C MET A 192 -10.87 3.35 3.86
N VAL A 193 -12.08 3.41 4.36
CA VAL A 193 -13.28 3.19 3.53
C VAL A 193 -13.58 4.46 2.75
N ILE A 194 -13.35 4.42 1.43
CA ILE A 194 -13.55 5.58 0.55
C ILE A 194 -14.87 5.55 -0.22
N ALA A 195 -15.47 4.35 -0.37
CA ALA A 195 -16.84 4.20 -0.86
C ALA A 195 -17.48 2.95 -0.24
N TYR A 196 -18.78 2.99 -0.01
CA TYR A 196 -19.52 1.89 0.59
C TYR A 196 -20.95 1.83 0.07
N ARG A 197 -21.33 0.65 -0.42
CA ARG A 197 -22.70 0.27 -0.72
C ARG A 197 -23.02 -0.97 0.11
N PRO A 198 -23.89 -0.87 1.11
CA PRO A 198 -24.24 -2.00 1.96
C PRO A 198 -24.65 -3.21 1.13
N ASP A 199 -24.17 -4.39 1.52
CA ASP A 199 -24.44 -5.70 0.88
C ASP A 199 -24.01 -5.85 -0.60
N GLU A 200 -23.42 -4.80 -1.20
CA GLU A 200 -22.92 -4.83 -2.57
C GLU A 200 -21.40 -4.75 -2.61
N ALA A 201 -20.83 -3.61 -2.19
CA ALA A 201 -19.41 -3.36 -2.35
C ALA A 201 -18.83 -2.38 -1.34
N VAL A 202 -17.54 -2.53 -1.04
CA VAL A 202 -16.75 -1.57 -0.30
C VAL A 202 -15.45 -1.27 -1.06
N THR A 203 -15.15 0.01 -1.25
CA THR A 203 -13.87 0.45 -1.82
C THR A 203 -12.98 0.95 -0.70
N LEU A 204 -11.78 0.42 -0.65
CA LEU A 204 -10.78 0.69 0.36
C LEU A 204 -9.55 1.33 -0.27
N ARG A 205 -8.99 2.34 0.38
CA ARG A 205 -7.59 2.72 0.25
C ARG A 205 -6.81 1.99 1.34
N TRP A 206 -5.69 1.37 1.00
CA TRP A 206 -4.89 0.61 1.95
C TRP A 206 -3.40 0.88 1.77
N GLU A 207 -2.64 0.68 2.84
CA GLU A 207 -1.18 0.84 2.85
C GLU A 207 -0.58 -0.08 3.92
N LEU A 208 0.47 -0.83 3.57
CA LEU A 208 1.30 -1.54 4.54
C LEU A 208 2.12 -0.54 5.36
N LEU A 209 2.23 -0.79 6.66
CA LEU A 209 3.06 0.00 7.56
C LEU A 209 4.47 -0.55 7.68
#